data_32bd902e5400458811967a711d96289f
#
_entry.id   32bd902e5400458811967a711d96289f
#
_cell.length_a   1.000
_cell.length_b   1.000
_cell.length_c   1.000
_cell.angle_alpha   90.00
_cell.angle_beta   90.00
_cell.angle_gamma   90.00
#
_symmetry.space_group_name_H-M   'P 1'
#
loop_
_entity.id
_entity.type
_entity.pdbx_description
1 polymer ?
#
loop_
_entity_poly.entity_id
_entity_poly.type
_entity_poly.pdbx_seq_one_letter_code
_entity_poly.pdbx_strand_id
1 'polypeptide(L)'
;MSGAGGKWMASSVMEGHNKRLRKAGYLHNDIVHRLPDEGQLVPTPRPHERVVFLPHFLHGLGFPIHPFVRGLMFYYGLDFHDLAPNIILNISAFIIVCEAFLCIRPHFGLWLKTFNVKQKVARGNQAECGGTMVGKMPNVLWLEGSFVETLKGW
;
A
#
# COMPACT_ATOMS: atom_id res chain seq x y z
N MET A 1 13.50 -2.76 12.30
CA MET A 1 13.68 -1.51 11.54
C MET A 1 12.44 -0.67 11.74
N SER A 2 12.56 0.45 12.44
CA SER A 2 11.46 1.38 12.70
C SER A 2 11.15 2.13 11.41
N GLY A 3 10.06 1.79 10.73
CA GLY A 3 9.53 2.61 9.65
C GLY A 3 9.08 3.95 10.21
N ALA A 4 9.94 4.94 10.18
CA ALA A 4 9.55 6.31 10.45
C ALA A 4 8.60 6.74 9.32
N GLY A 5 7.41 7.25 9.63
CA GLY A 5 6.59 7.96 8.68
C GLY A 5 7.42 9.06 8.03
N GLY A 6 7.32 9.21 6.73
CA GLY A 6 8.06 10.22 5.98
C GLY A 6 7.41 11.60 6.10
N LYS A 7 8.21 12.64 5.97
CA LYS A 7 7.69 13.99 5.75
C LYS A 7 7.19 14.10 4.31
N TRP A 8 6.11 14.85 4.12
CA TRP A 8 5.67 15.20 2.79
C TRP A 8 6.74 16.06 2.09
N MET A 9 7.04 15.70 0.85
CA MET A 9 8.00 16.39 -0.02
C MET A 9 7.35 16.62 -1.38
N ALA A 10 7.86 17.61 -2.12
CA ALA A 10 7.42 17.84 -3.49
C ALA A 10 7.59 16.57 -4.34
N SER A 11 6.58 16.28 -5.15
CA SER A 11 6.57 15.08 -5.98
C SER A 11 7.62 15.17 -7.09
N SER A 12 8.38 14.11 -7.27
CA SER A 12 9.28 13.92 -8.42
C SER A 12 8.64 13.05 -9.52
N VAL A 13 7.36 12.71 -9.40
CA VAL A 13 6.67 11.88 -10.38
C VAL A 13 6.38 12.68 -11.64
N MET A 14 6.74 12.11 -12.80
CA MET A 14 6.52 12.68 -14.12
C MET A 14 5.57 11.78 -14.92
N GLU A 15 4.97 12.32 -15.98
CA GLU A 15 4.07 11.58 -16.88
C GLU A 15 4.68 10.28 -17.45
N GLY A 16 6.00 10.26 -17.64
CA GLY A 16 6.72 9.06 -18.05
C GLY A 16 6.61 7.88 -17.09
N HIS A 17 6.45 8.14 -15.78
CA HIS A 17 6.21 7.07 -14.79
C HIS A 17 4.83 6.47 -14.98
N ASN A 18 3.79 7.28 -15.19
CA ASN A 18 2.43 6.80 -15.41
C ASN A 18 2.32 5.96 -16.69
N LYS A 19 3.01 6.35 -17.77
CA LYS A 19 3.10 5.54 -19.01
C LYS A 19 3.74 4.18 -18.75
N ARG A 20 4.80 4.12 -17.92
CA ARG A 20 5.43 2.85 -17.53
C ARG A 20 4.50 1.97 -16.71
N LEU A 21 3.77 2.54 -15.73
CA LEU A 21 2.79 1.81 -14.93
C LEU A 21 1.67 1.21 -15.79
N ARG A 22 1.18 1.95 -16.79
CA ARG A 22 0.19 1.44 -17.76
C ARG A 22 0.77 0.30 -18.59
N LYS A 23 1.97 0.47 -19.14
CA LYS A 23 2.64 -0.57 -19.92
C LYS A 23 2.90 -1.84 -19.11
N ALA A 24 3.19 -1.70 -17.82
CA ALA A 24 3.40 -2.82 -16.91
C ALA A 24 2.09 -3.45 -16.38
N GLY A 25 0.92 -2.91 -16.71
CA GLY A 25 -0.37 -3.42 -16.26
C GLY A 25 -0.79 -3.04 -14.84
N TYR A 26 -0.03 -2.19 -14.16
CA TYR A 26 -0.38 -1.73 -12.81
C TYR A 26 -1.50 -0.68 -12.81
N LEU A 27 -1.64 0.07 -13.88
CA LEU A 27 -2.63 1.13 -14.02
C LEU A 27 -3.44 0.91 -15.30
N HIS A 28 -4.71 0.53 -15.14
CA HIS A 28 -5.60 0.33 -16.28
C HIS A 28 -5.82 1.63 -17.06
N ASN A 29 -6.08 1.54 -18.35
CA ASN A 29 -6.23 2.71 -19.22
C ASN A 29 -7.41 3.62 -18.86
N ASP A 30 -8.47 3.04 -18.29
CA ASP A 30 -9.67 3.79 -17.87
C ASP A 30 -9.47 4.58 -16.58
N ILE A 31 -8.35 4.37 -15.88
CA ILE A 31 -8.06 5.14 -14.66
C ILE A 31 -7.52 6.51 -15.05
N VAL A 32 -8.31 7.53 -14.73
CA VAL A 32 -7.87 8.93 -14.87
C VAL A 32 -6.87 9.24 -13.76
N HIS A 33 -5.76 9.86 -14.11
CA HIS A 33 -4.76 10.29 -13.16
C HIS A 33 -4.39 11.76 -13.37
N ARG A 34 -3.90 12.38 -12.34
CA ARG A 34 -3.36 13.74 -12.34
C ARG A 34 -2.06 13.77 -11.55
N LEU A 35 -1.09 14.49 -12.02
CA LEU A 35 0.11 14.79 -11.23
C LEU A 35 -0.20 15.91 -10.23
N PRO A 36 0.50 15.94 -9.07
CA PRO A 36 0.47 17.08 -8.16
C PRO A 36 0.92 18.35 -8.88
N ASP A 37 0.42 19.49 -8.44
CA ASP A 37 0.85 20.79 -8.97
C ASP A 37 2.32 21.04 -8.61
N GLU A 38 3.03 21.80 -9.46
CA GLU A 38 4.44 22.08 -9.26
C GLU A 38 4.69 22.76 -7.91
N GLY A 39 5.63 22.23 -7.13
CA GLY A 39 5.97 22.76 -5.80
C GLY A 39 4.99 22.39 -4.68
N GLN A 40 3.89 21.69 -4.98
CA GLN A 40 2.95 21.26 -3.96
C GLN A 40 3.57 20.16 -3.08
N LEU A 41 3.73 20.45 -1.78
CA LEU A 41 4.29 19.48 -0.83
C LEU A 41 3.29 18.40 -0.44
N VAL A 42 2.04 18.79 -0.12
CA VAL A 42 0.96 17.88 0.22
C VAL A 42 -0.11 17.96 -0.87
N PRO A 43 -0.31 16.90 -1.66
CA PRO A 43 -1.35 16.91 -2.68
C PRO A 43 -2.73 17.06 -2.06
N THR A 44 -3.55 17.95 -2.64
CA THR A 44 -4.94 18.11 -2.25
C THR A 44 -5.83 17.37 -3.26
N PRO A 45 -6.39 16.21 -2.90
CA PRO A 45 -7.23 15.46 -3.80
C PRO A 45 -8.57 16.17 -4.01
N ARG A 46 -9.09 16.14 -5.23
CA ARG A 46 -10.45 16.57 -5.55
C ARG A 46 -11.46 15.50 -5.11
N PRO A 47 -12.77 15.81 -5.12
CA PRO A 47 -13.80 14.78 -4.93
C PRO A 47 -13.54 13.58 -5.86
N HIS A 48 -13.58 12.38 -5.31
CA HIS A 48 -13.31 11.10 -6.00
C HIS A 48 -11.86 10.83 -6.43
N GLU A 49 -10.92 11.73 -6.16
CA GLU A 49 -9.48 11.46 -6.29
C GLU A 49 -8.91 10.84 -5.01
N ARG A 50 -7.83 10.09 -5.18
CA ARG A 50 -7.01 9.54 -4.08
C ARG A 50 -5.53 9.78 -4.37
N VAL A 51 -4.79 10.11 -3.32
CA VAL A 51 -3.34 10.25 -3.42
C VAL A 51 -2.69 8.87 -3.30
N VAL A 52 -1.92 8.48 -4.30
CA VAL A 52 -1.20 7.20 -4.34
C VAL A 52 0.27 7.46 -4.65
N PHE A 53 1.17 6.87 -3.88
CA PHE A 53 2.59 7.01 -4.10
C PHE A 53 3.09 5.99 -5.13
N LEU A 54 4.04 6.40 -5.98
CA LEU A 54 4.66 5.52 -6.97
C LEU A 54 5.21 4.21 -6.34
N PRO A 55 5.86 4.23 -5.17
CA PRO A 55 6.31 3.00 -4.52
C PRO A 55 5.21 1.99 -4.22
N HIS A 56 3.95 2.39 -4.05
CA HIS A 56 2.85 1.43 -3.82
C HIS A 56 2.68 0.47 -4.99
N PHE A 57 2.80 0.95 -6.23
CA PHE A 57 2.74 0.10 -7.43
C PHE A 57 3.90 -0.89 -7.47
N LEU A 58 5.10 -0.46 -7.08
CA LEU A 58 6.28 -1.32 -7.02
C LEU A 58 6.17 -2.41 -5.94
N HIS A 59 5.26 -2.23 -4.98
CA HIS A 59 4.98 -3.20 -3.91
C HIS A 59 3.68 -3.99 -4.15
N GLY A 60 3.16 -3.97 -5.38
CA GLY A 60 2.06 -4.84 -5.81
C GLY A 60 0.67 -4.18 -5.79
N LEU A 61 0.57 -2.87 -5.58
CA LEU A 61 -0.70 -2.18 -5.80
C LEU A 61 -1.00 -2.09 -7.29
N GLY A 62 -2.17 -2.57 -7.69
CA GLY A 62 -2.68 -2.44 -9.06
C GLY A 62 -4.07 -1.81 -9.08
N PHE A 63 -4.44 -1.24 -10.21
CA PHE A 63 -5.79 -0.72 -10.44
C PHE A 63 -6.43 -1.45 -11.63
N PRO A 64 -7.68 -1.95 -11.47
CA PRO A 64 -8.61 -1.72 -10.37
C PRO A 64 -8.16 -2.36 -9.05
N ILE A 65 -8.51 -1.69 -7.93
CA ILE A 65 -8.13 -2.15 -6.59
C ILE A 65 -8.84 -3.44 -6.23
N HIS A 66 -8.08 -4.39 -5.70
CA HIS A 66 -8.62 -5.65 -5.20
C HIS A 66 -9.67 -5.41 -4.11
N PRO A 67 -10.83 -6.11 -4.15
CA PRO A 67 -11.93 -5.91 -3.18
C PRO A 67 -11.50 -6.02 -1.72
N PHE A 68 -10.60 -6.95 -1.41
CA PHE A 68 -10.06 -7.12 -0.06
C PHE A 68 -9.30 -5.88 0.43
N VAL A 69 -8.48 -5.25 -0.42
CA VAL A 69 -7.76 -4.01 -0.09
C VAL A 69 -8.74 -2.89 0.23
N ARG A 70 -9.79 -2.73 -0.59
CA ARG A 70 -10.84 -1.73 -0.33
C ARG A 70 -11.55 -1.96 1.01
N GLY A 71 -11.85 -3.23 1.32
CA GLY A 71 -12.45 -3.62 2.59
C GLY A 71 -11.55 -3.30 3.78
N LEU A 72 -10.23 -3.57 3.67
CA LEU A 72 -9.25 -3.22 4.69
C LEU A 72 -9.20 -1.72 4.95
N MET A 73 -9.09 -0.92 3.89
CA MET A 73 -9.03 0.53 3.99
C MET A 73 -10.30 1.09 4.65
N PHE A 74 -11.46 0.60 4.23
CA PHE A 74 -12.74 0.99 4.83
C PHE A 74 -12.82 0.66 6.33
N TYR A 75 -12.44 -0.56 6.70
CA TYR A 75 -12.51 -1.02 8.09
C TYR A 75 -11.60 -0.24 9.03
N TYR A 76 -10.39 0.07 8.57
CA TYR A 76 -9.43 0.81 9.39
C TYR A 76 -9.52 2.34 9.23
N GLY A 77 -10.40 2.83 8.36
CA GLY A 77 -10.52 4.27 8.08
C GLY A 77 -9.25 4.86 7.45
N LEU A 78 -8.58 4.10 6.58
CA LEU A 78 -7.31 4.48 5.97
C LEU A 78 -7.49 4.94 4.52
N ASP A 79 -6.66 5.86 4.09
CA ASP A 79 -6.44 6.20 2.68
C ASP A 79 -5.07 5.67 2.20
N PHE A 80 -4.82 5.68 0.89
CA PHE A 80 -3.55 5.15 0.34
C PHE A 80 -2.32 5.88 0.87
N HIS A 81 -2.42 7.19 1.07
CA HIS A 81 -1.30 7.98 1.59
C HIS A 81 -0.94 7.65 3.06
N ASP A 82 -1.85 7.00 3.79
CA ASP A 82 -1.58 6.53 5.16
C ASP A 82 -0.75 5.24 5.16
N LEU A 83 -0.76 4.50 4.05
CA LEU A 83 -0.08 3.21 3.94
C LEU A 83 1.39 3.39 3.58
N ALA A 84 2.27 2.82 4.38
CA ALA A 84 3.66 2.67 3.96
C ALA A 84 3.77 1.62 2.83
N PRO A 85 4.72 1.75 1.89
CA PRO A 85 4.85 0.81 0.77
C PRO A 85 5.00 -0.66 1.19
N ASN A 86 5.70 -0.94 2.29
CA ASN A 86 5.84 -2.30 2.83
C ASN A 86 4.51 -2.91 3.32
N ILE A 87 3.53 -2.09 3.67
CA ILE A 87 2.19 -2.58 4.03
C ILE A 87 1.47 -3.08 2.80
N ILE A 88 1.59 -2.39 1.68
CA ILE A 88 1.05 -2.83 0.40
C ILE A 88 1.64 -4.20 0.04
N LEU A 89 2.96 -4.38 0.22
CA LEU A 89 3.60 -5.68 0.00
C LEU A 89 3.00 -6.78 0.90
N ASN A 90 2.80 -6.51 2.19
CA ASN A 90 2.20 -7.49 3.11
C ASN A 90 0.76 -7.85 2.72
N ILE A 91 -0.04 -6.87 2.30
CA ILE A 91 -1.42 -7.10 1.84
C ILE A 91 -1.40 -7.92 0.55
N SER A 92 -0.56 -7.55 -0.41
CA SER A 92 -0.42 -8.26 -1.69
C SER A 92 0.05 -9.71 -1.48
N ALA A 93 1.04 -9.93 -0.62
CA ALA A 93 1.50 -11.26 -0.26
C ALA A 93 0.39 -12.10 0.39
N PHE A 94 -0.39 -11.50 1.30
CA PHE A 94 -1.52 -12.18 1.92
C PHE A 94 -2.58 -12.61 0.90
N ILE A 95 -2.93 -11.74 -0.04
CA ILE A 95 -3.87 -12.06 -1.14
C ILE A 95 -3.33 -13.22 -1.97
N ILE A 96 -2.06 -13.15 -2.38
CA ILE A 96 -1.42 -14.20 -3.18
C ILE A 96 -1.43 -15.54 -2.43
N VAL A 97 -1.08 -15.55 -1.15
CA VAL A 97 -1.12 -16.78 -0.33
C VAL A 97 -2.53 -17.36 -0.28
N CYS A 98 -3.54 -16.53 -0.04
CA CYS A 98 -4.91 -16.99 -0.02
C CYS A 98 -5.37 -17.55 -1.36
N GLU A 99 -5.20 -16.82 -2.44
CA GLU A 99 -5.79 -17.16 -3.73
C GLU A 99 -4.97 -18.19 -4.51
N ALA A 100 -3.63 -18.02 -4.56
CA ALA A 100 -2.78 -18.88 -5.37
C ALA A 100 -2.35 -20.17 -4.65
N PHE A 101 -2.17 -20.14 -3.33
CA PHE A 101 -1.66 -21.30 -2.60
C PHE A 101 -2.75 -22.04 -1.80
N LEU A 102 -3.64 -21.29 -1.16
CA LEU A 102 -4.72 -21.90 -0.35
C LEU A 102 -6.01 -22.08 -1.12
N CYS A 103 -6.14 -21.52 -2.32
CA CYS A 103 -7.33 -21.53 -3.16
C CYS A 103 -8.58 -21.03 -2.42
N ILE A 104 -8.43 -20.05 -1.53
CA ILE A 104 -9.50 -19.41 -0.78
C ILE A 104 -9.53 -17.91 -1.06
N ARG A 105 -10.70 -17.29 -0.88
CA ARG A 105 -10.80 -15.84 -0.95
C ARG A 105 -10.16 -15.21 0.30
N PRO A 106 -9.35 -14.14 0.16
CA PRO A 106 -8.88 -13.37 1.31
C PRO A 106 -10.07 -12.86 2.11
N HIS A 107 -10.09 -13.11 3.42
CA HIS A 107 -11.16 -12.63 4.27
C HIS A 107 -10.64 -12.05 5.58
N PHE A 108 -11.44 -11.17 6.14
CA PHE A 108 -11.07 -10.34 7.29
C PHE A 108 -10.70 -11.14 8.54
N GLY A 109 -11.46 -12.20 8.84
CA GLY A 109 -11.21 -13.03 10.02
C GLY A 109 -9.81 -13.67 10.00
N LEU A 110 -9.32 -14.09 8.82
CA LEU A 110 -7.97 -14.63 8.68
C LEU A 110 -6.93 -13.50 8.81
N TRP A 111 -7.18 -12.35 8.18
CA TRP A 111 -6.31 -11.17 8.31
C TRP A 111 -6.11 -10.75 9.77
N LEU A 112 -7.19 -10.58 10.52
CA LEU A 112 -7.15 -10.17 11.94
C LEU A 112 -6.42 -11.17 12.84
N LYS A 113 -6.42 -12.46 12.49
CA LYS A 113 -5.66 -13.48 13.21
C LYS A 113 -4.17 -13.46 12.86
N THR A 114 -3.83 -12.98 11.66
CA THR A 114 -2.46 -13.01 11.14
C THR A 114 -1.72 -11.71 11.40
N PHE A 115 -2.40 -10.58 11.27
CA PHE A 115 -1.80 -9.24 11.31
C PHE A 115 -2.44 -8.34 12.35
N ASN A 116 -1.60 -7.47 12.90
CA ASN A 116 -2.01 -6.35 13.75
C ASN A 116 -1.71 -5.05 12.99
N VAL A 117 -2.73 -4.22 12.81
CA VAL A 117 -2.61 -2.91 12.17
C VAL A 117 -2.61 -1.84 13.25
N LYS A 118 -1.56 -1.05 13.29
CA LYS A 118 -1.42 0.08 14.24
C LYS A 118 -1.24 1.37 13.46
N GLN A 119 -2.07 2.35 13.74
CA GLN A 119 -1.80 3.71 13.28
C GLN A 119 -0.67 4.30 14.10
N LYS A 120 0.30 4.90 13.42
CA LYS A 120 1.34 5.66 14.07
C LYS A 120 0.77 7.04 14.37
N VAL A 121 0.57 7.33 15.63
CA VAL A 121 0.15 8.68 16.06
C VAL A 121 1.29 9.64 15.72
N ALA A 122 1.01 10.62 14.89
CA ALA A 122 1.97 11.69 14.58
C ALA A 122 2.39 12.39 15.86
N ARG A 123 3.69 12.47 16.11
CA ARG A 123 4.24 13.28 17.19
C ARG A 123 4.40 14.72 16.67
N GLY A 124 3.44 15.58 17.03
CA GLY A 124 3.44 16.99 16.67
C GLY A 124 2.53 17.31 15.47
N ASN A 125 2.39 18.61 15.16
CA ASN A 125 1.49 19.16 14.14
C ASN A 125 1.92 18.91 12.66
N GLN A 126 2.77 17.93 12.39
CA GLN A 126 3.19 17.61 11.01
C GLN A 126 2.41 16.39 10.51
N ALA A 127 1.70 16.57 9.41
CA ALA A 127 1.06 15.47 8.67
C ALA A 127 2.16 14.49 8.19
N GLU A 128 2.15 13.27 8.71
CA GLU A 128 3.05 12.20 8.27
C GLU A 128 2.36 11.40 7.16
N CYS A 129 3.10 11.06 6.12
CA CYS A 129 2.65 10.10 5.12
C CYS A 129 3.18 8.69 5.46
N GLY A 130 2.38 7.65 5.17
CA GLY A 130 2.76 6.27 5.45
C GLY A 130 2.85 5.94 6.95
N GLY A 131 2.05 6.58 7.78
CA GLY A 131 2.08 6.44 9.24
C GLY A 131 1.48 5.14 9.79
N THR A 132 0.88 4.30 8.96
CA THR A 132 0.29 3.02 9.39
C THR A 132 1.37 1.93 9.46
N MET A 133 1.33 1.11 10.48
CA MET A 133 2.20 -0.06 10.63
C MET A 133 1.37 -1.34 10.63
N VAL A 134 1.85 -2.35 9.91
CA VAL A 134 1.32 -3.71 9.97
C VAL A 134 2.39 -4.61 10.56
N GLY A 135 2.07 -5.24 11.66
CA GLY A 135 2.89 -6.26 12.29
C GLY A 135 2.18 -7.61 12.30
N LYS A 136 2.93 -8.69 12.37
CA LYS A 136 2.34 -10.03 12.60
C LYS A 136 1.83 -10.13 14.04
N MET A 137 0.76 -10.90 14.24
CA MET A 137 0.31 -11.26 15.57
C MET A 137 1.35 -12.17 16.26
N PRO A 138 1.55 -12.04 17.58
CA PRO A 138 2.39 -12.97 18.32
C PRO A 138 1.84 -14.39 18.20
N ASN A 139 2.73 -15.39 18.14
CA ASN A 139 2.41 -16.82 18.06
C ASN A 139 1.75 -17.32 16.75
N VAL A 140 1.74 -16.53 15.70
CA VAL A 140 1.39 -17.03 14.38
C VAL A 140 2.61 -17.71 13.78
N LEU A 141 2.48 -18.99 13.40
CA LEU A 141 3.44 -19.68 12.56
C LEU A 141 3.50 -18.97 11.21
N TRP A 142 4.54 -18.20 11.03
CA TRP A 142 4.82 -17.51 9.80
C TRP A 142 5.92 -18.24 9.06
N LEU A 143 5.79 -18.35 7.77
CA LEU A 143 6.87 -18.85 6.90
C LEU A 143 7.99 -17.78 6.86
N GLU A 144 8.66 -17.59 8.00
CA GLU A 144 9.85 -16.74 8.07
C GLU A 144 10.94 -17.38 7.21
N GLY A 145 11.40 -16.69 6.21
CA GLY A 145 12.48 -17.10 5.35
C GLY A 145 12.10 -17.41 3.90
N SER A 146 10.94 -18.01 3.65
CA SER A 146 10.59 -18.45 2.29
C SER A 146 10.25 -17.30 1.33
N PHE A 147 9.66 -16.22 1.83
CA PHE A 147 9.25 -15.08 0.99
C PHE A 147 10.30 -13.98 0.86
N VAL A 148 11.08 -13.74 1.92
CA VAL A 148 12.06 -12.64 1.93
C VAL A 148 13.31 -13.01 1.13
N GLU A 149 13.71 -14.26 1.09
CA GLU A 149 14.88 -14.71 0.33
C GLU A 149 14.56 -14.84 -1.17
N THR A 150 13.35 -15.26 -1.52
CA THR A 150 12.93 -15.38 -2.93
C THR A 150 12.81 -14.02 -3.61
N LEU A 151 12.45 -12.96 -2.86
CA LEU A 151 12.34 -11.59 -3.40
C LEU A 151 13.67 -10.83 -3.44
N LYS A 152 14.72 -11.32 -2.79
CA LYS A 152 16.07 -10.72 -2.87
C LYS A 152 16.83 -11.06 -4.15
N GLY A 153 16.31 -11.96 -4.95
CA GLY A 153 16.89 -12.41 -6.21
C GLY A 153 16.22 -11.85 -7.47
N TRP A 154 15.32 -10.87 -7.34
CA TRP A 154 14.64 -10.23 -8.47
C TRP A 154 15.05 -8.77 -8.61
#